data_7ff056f4073ab20bd7c424277dcc7bda
#
_entry.id   7ff056f4073ab20bd7c424277dcc7bda
#
_cell.length_a   1.000
_cell.length_b   1.000
_cell.length_c   1.000
_cell.angle_alpha   90.00
_cell.angle_beta   90.00
_cell.angle_gamma   90.00
#
_symmetry.space_group_name_H-M   'P 1'
#
loop_
_entity.id
_entity.type
_entity.pdbx_description
1 polymer ?
#
loop_
_entity_poly.entity_id
_entity_poly.type
_entity_poly.pdbx_seq_one_letter_code
_entity_poly.pdbx_strand_id
1 'polypeptide(L)'
;MKHALRRCAQRLAKTLAMVSVAALPAGQALAQQAAPGGMPVICVFDILGTTGPVFSLAKDFQLHAKKEGYDFNIKTYTDERVAAEDFKVNNCQGLVATGLRTRQFNGFTGSIDSIGAIPTYEALGTLISLLADPKLAPDMIEGKYEVAAVFPVGAAYIFVNDRSINTLAKAAGKRIASLDYDKAQAQLIQQVGAQPVSADISNFGQKFNNGSVDIIAAPAAAYKPLELFRGVGAKGGVARVPIAMVTYQIIMNRDYFPAGAGQKARTFSLTLLDKTMNIVRNMEKDIPANLWMDIPDKDKLEYAIIMREARIAMRDKGIYNKKMLTLMRKVRCKQNPTDGECSMNLE
;
A
#
# COMPACT_ATOMS: atom_id res chain seq x y z
N MET A 1 -15.95 -68.38 55.65
CA MET A 1 -15.09 -69.59 55.58
C MET A 1 -13.76 -69.05 55.03
N LYS A 2 -12.82 -68.93 56.00
CA LYS A 2 -11.63 -69.81 56.16
C LYS A 2 -10.73 -69.77 54.96
N HIS A 3 -9.61 -69.34 55.01
CA HIS A 3 -8.32 -69.49 55.68
C HIS A 3 -7.28 -69.14 54.62
N ALA A 4 -6.25 -68.52 54.80
CA ALA A 4 -5.18 -68.45 55.78
C ALA A 4 -3.87 -68.37 55.01
N LEU A 5 -3.11 -67.37 55.38
CA LEU A 5 -1.74 -67.55 55.95
C LEU A 5 -0.63 -68.00 54.93
N ARG A 6 0.47 -67.44 54.80
CA ARG A 6 1.50 -66.92 55.63
C ARG A 6 2.85 -66.93 54.85
N ARG A 7 3.56 -65.86 55.01
CA ARG A 7 5.04 -65.83 55.23
C ARG A 7 5.98 -66.32 54.12
N CYS A 8 6.86 -65.49 53.64
CA CYS A 8 8.21 -65.49 54.13
C CYS A 8 8.96 -64.21 53.75
N ALA A 9 9.52 -63.63 54.76
CA ALA A 9 10.49 -62.55 54.69
C ALA A 9 11.90 -63.17 54.43
N GLN A 10 12.75 -62.47 53.80
CA GLN A 10 14.09 -62.10 54.30
C GLN A 10 15.03 -61.69 53.17
N ARG A 11 15.48 -60.42 53.28
CA ARG A 11 16.87 -59.94 53.26
C ARG A 11 17.71 -60.16 52.00
N LEU A 12 18.19 -59.05 51.44
CA LEU A 12 19.57 -58.52 51.50
C LEU A 12 19.61 -57.26 50.63
N ALA A 13 19.78 -56.13 51.14
CA ALA A 13 20.94 -55.29 51.40
C ALA A 13 21.76 -54.89 50.14
N LYS A 14 21.69 -53.55 49.92
CA LYS A 14 22.77 -52.68 49.47
C LYS A 14 23.29 -52.84 48.03
N THR A 15 23.00 -51.84 47.19
CA THR A 15 24.01 -50.88 46.74
C THR A 15 23.34 -49.66 46.14
N LEU A 16 23.57 -48.50 46.74
CA LEU A 16 23.28 -47.17 46.16
C LEU A 16 24.26 -46.96 44.99
N ALA A 17 23.74 -46.84 43.81
CA ALA A 17 24.41 -46.15 42.69
C ALA A 17 23.63 -44.88 42.38
N MET A 18 24.14 -43.72 42.83
CA MET A 18 23.67 -42.40 42.40
C MET A 18 24.03 -42.24 40.91
N VAL A 19 23.04 -42.36 40.04
CA VAL A 19 23.15 -41.87 38.67
C VAL A 19 22.67 -40.43 38.67
N SER A 20 23.64 -39.51 38.65
CA SER A 20 23.39 -38.10 38.41
C SER A 20 22.95 -37.96 36.95
N VAL A 21 21.65 -37.82 36.71
CA VAL A 21 21.10 -37.40 35.42
C VAL A 21 21.35 -35.92 35.28
N ALA A 22 22.38 -35.53 34.53
CA ALA A 22 22.58 -34.18 34.08
C ALA A 22 21.39 -33.83 33.16
N ALA A 23 20.47 -33.02 33.66
CA ALA A 23 19.40 -32.39 32.85
C ALA A 23 20.06 -31.39 31.90
N LEU A 24 20.28 -31.78 30.65
CA LEU A 24 20.54 -30.86 29.56
C LEU A 24 19.31 -30.01 29.37
N PRO A 25 19.42 -28.66 29.29
CA PRO A 25 18.30 -27.84 28.92
C PRO A 25 17.90 -28.23 27.50
N ALA A 26 16.74 -28.85 27.34
CA ALA A 26 16.09 -29.02 26.06
C ALA A 26 15.84 -27.63 25.52
N GLY A 27 16.72 -27.17 24.63
CA GLY A 27 16.44 -26.00 23.80
C GLY A 27 15.13 -26.30 23.06
N GLN A 28 14.09 -25.60 23.43
CA GLN A 28 12.84 -25.59 22.67
C GLN A 28 13.18 -25.00 21.29
N ALA A 29 13.52 -25.87 20.34
CA ALA A 29 13.41 -25.54 18.95
C ALA A 29 11.91 -25.20 18.74
N LEU A 30 11.60 -23.91 18.62
CA LEU A 30 10.30 -23.46 18.15
C LEU A 30 10.10 -24.15 16.79
N ALA A 31 9.35 -25.26 16.81
CA ALA A 31 8.91 -25.91 15.59
C ALA A 31 8.15 -24.85 14.80
N GLN A 32 8.76 -24.36 13.73
CA GLN A 32 8.12 -23.53 12.74
C GLN A 32 6.94 -24.34 12.21
N GLN A 33 5.72 -23.94 12.58
CA GLN A 33 4.51 -24.52 12.00
C GLN A 33 4.61 -24.30 10.48
N ALA A 34 4.80 -25.39 9.74
CA ALA A 34 4.74 -25.34 8.29
C ALA A 34 3.37 -24.78 7.88
N ALA A 35 3.38 -23.78 7.02
CA ALA A 35 2.14 -23.19 6.51
C ALA A 35 1.25 -24.28 5.91
N PRO A 36 -0.06 -24.25 6.13
CA PRO A 36 -0.98 -25.21 5.52
C PRO A 36 -0.87 -25.12 3.99
N GLY A 37 -0.41 -26.16 3.31
CA GLY A 37 -0.48 -26.24 1.85
C GLY A 37 0.75 -25.89 1.04
N GLY A 38 1.96 -25.94 1.59
CA GLY A 38 3.20 -25.71 0.83
C GLY A 38 3.76 -24.29 0.91
N MET A 39 4.72 -23.98 0.05
CA MET A 39 5.38 -22.66 0.02
C MET A 39 4.37 -21.57 -0.43
N PRO A 40 4.17 -20.49 0.37
CA PRO A 40 3.26 -19.41 0.00
C PRO A 40 3.61 -18.78 -1.35
N VAL A 41 2.61 -18.28 -2.04
CA VAL A 41 2.75 -17.54 -3.30
C VAL A 41 2.36 -16.09 -3.07
N ILE A 42 3.19 -15.15 -3.53
CA ILE A 42 2.89 -13.72 -3.54
C ILE A 42 2.53 -13.31 -4.97
N CYS A 43 1.30 -12.85 -5.16
CA CYS A 43 0.86 -12.19 -6.39
C CYS A 43 1.46 -10.78 -6.45
N VAL A 44 2.27 -10.49 -7.45
CA VAL A 44 2.92 -9.19 -7.61
C VAL A 44 2.40 -8.51 -8.86
N PHE A 45 1.66 -7.42 -8.67
CA PHE A 45 1.30 -6.54 -9.77
C PHE A 45 2.46 -5.62 -10.10
N ASP A 46 2.92 -5.68 -11.35
CA ASP A 46 3.85 -4.72 -11.93
C ASP A 46 3.46 -4.52 -13.39
N ILE A 47 3.19 -3.28 -13.80
CA ILE A 47 2.74 -2.95 -15.17
C ILE A 47 3.77 -3.34 -16.23
N LEU A 48 5.05 -3.42 -15.85
CA LEU A 48 6.16 -3.87 -16.70
C LEU A 48 6.48 -5.37 -16.53
N GLY A 49 5.66 -6.08 -15.74
CA GLY A 49 5.84 -7.51 -15.48
C GLY A 49 7.16 -7.79 -14.76
N THR A 50 7.89 -8.81 -15.19
CA THR A 50 9.14 -9.25 -14.55
C THR A 50 10.33 -8.31 -14.79
N THR A 51 10.19 -7.31 -15.65
CA THR A 51 11.21 -6.29 -15.91
C THR A 51 11.03 -5.02 -15.10
N GLY A 52 9.92 -4.93 -14.34
CA GLY A 52 9.57 -3.74 -13.60
C GLY A 52 10.22 -3.61 -12.21
N PRO A 53 10.18 -2.40 -11.64
CA PRO A 53 10.80 -2.11 -10.36
C PRO A 53 10.08 -2.77 -9.18
N VAL A 54 8.76 -3.02 -9.27
CA VAL A 54 7.98 -3.68 -8.22
C VAL A 54 8.36 -5.15 -8.11
N PHE A 55 8.54 -5.82 -9.25
CA PHE A 55 9.06 -7.20 -9.27
C PHE A 55 10.46 -7.29 -8.65
N SER A 56 11.36 -6.35 -8.99
CA SER A 56 12.70 -6.30 -8.40
C SER A 56 12.63 -6.13 -6.88
N LEU A 57 11.74 -5.26 -6.39
CA LEU A 57 11.51 -5.04 -4.96
C LEU A 57 10.96 -6.31 -4.28
N ALA A 58 10.03 -7.02 -4.91
CA ALA A 58 9.52 -8.29 -4.40
C ALA A 58 10.62 -9.36 -4.26
N LYS A 59 11.62 -9.35 -5.16
CA LYS A 59 12.82 -10.20 -5.03
C LYS A 59 13.70 -9.82 -3.85
N ASP A 60 13.87 -8.53 -3.55
CA ASP A 60 14.59 -8.08 -2.35
C ASP A 60 13.90 -8.60 -1.08
N PHE A 61 12.55 -8.57 -1.04
CA PHE A 61 11.76 -9.14 0.05
C PHE A 61 11.88 -10.66 0.15
N GLN A 62 11.89 -11.37 -0.97
CA GLN A 62 12.09 -12.82 -0.99
C GLN A 62 13.45 -13.20 -0.41
N LEU A 63 14.51 -12.48 -0.78
CA LEU A 63 15.86 -12.71 -0.25
C LEU A 63 15.94 -12.42 1.26
N HIS A 64 15.23 -11.38 1.73
CA HIS A 64 15.14 -11.07 3.16
C HIS A 64 14.40 -12.18 3.91
N ALA A 65 13.26 -12.64 3.42
CA ALA A 65 12.47 -13.71 4.02
C ALA A 65 13.30 -15.00 4.19
N LYS A 66 14.10 -15.37 3.17
CA LYS A 66 15.02 -16.51 3.25
C LYS A 66 16.03 -16.39 4.39
N LYS A 67 16.57 -15.17 4.63
CA LYS A 67 17.47 -14.92 5.76
C LYS A 67 16.78 -15.05 7.11
N GLU A 68 15.46 -14.74 7.15
CA GLU A 68 14.61 -14.87 8.33
C GLU A 68 14.06 -16.31 8.52
N GLY A 69 14.47 -17.26 7.66
CA GLY A 69 14.14 -18.68 7.79
C GLY A 69 12.82 -19.10 7.15
N TYR A 70 12.21 -18.28 6.30
CA TYR A 70 11.04 -18.65 5.50
C TYR A 70 11.18 -18.18 4.06
N ASP A 71 10.41 -18.79 3.15
CA ASP A 71 10.45 -18.48 1.72
C ASP A 71 9.04 -18.39 1.14
N PHE A 72 8.93 -17.82 -0.05
CA PHE A 72 7.71 -17.75 -0.83
C PHE A 72 8.02 -17.72 -2.32
N ASN A 73 7.07 -18.15 -3.13
CA ASN A 73 7.12 -17.99 -4.58
C ASN A 73 6.53 -16.65 -5.02
N ILE A 74 7.00 -16.12 -6.13
CA ILE A 74 6.47 -14.90 -6.74
C ILE A 74 5.74 -15.28 -8.03
N LYS A 75 4.48 -14.82 -8.15
CA LYS A 75 3.69 -14.87 -9.38
C LYS A 75 3.40 -13.46 -9.84
N THR A 76 3.92 -13.09 -11.02
CA THR A 76 3.84 -11.72 -11.54
C THR A 76 2.60 -11.54 -12.42
N TYR A 77 1.96 -10.38 -12.29
CA TYR A 77 0.78 -9.98 -13.04
C TYR A 77 0.98 -8.58 -13.63
N THR A 78 0.51 -8.38 -14.85
CA THR A 78 0.41 -7.06 -15.48
C THR A 78 -1.01 -6.48 -15.38
N ASP A 79 -1.96 -7.25 -14.86
CA ASP A 79 -3.32 -6.82 -14.52
C ASP A 79 -3.51 -6.91 -13.00
N GLU A 80 -3.71 -5.75 -12.37
CA GLU A 80 -3.86 -5.64 -10.91
C GLU A 80 -5.15 -6.30 -10.40
N ARG A 81 -6.23 -6.23 -11.19
CA ARG A 81 -7.50 -6.84 -10.83
C ARG A 81 -7.36 -8.35 -10.74
N VAL A 82 -6.70 -8.97 -11.72
CA VAL A 82 -6.47 -10.43 -11.73
C VAL A 82 -5.61 -10.84 -10.53
N ALA A 83 -4.54 -10.09 -10.22
CA ALA A 83 -3.72 -10.34 -9.04
C ALA A 83 -4.54 -10.29 -7.74
N ALA A 84 -5.40 -9.28 -7.60
CA ALA A 84 -6.24 -9.12 -6.42
C ALA A 84 -7.33 -10.21 -6.29
N GLU A 85 -7.93 -10.63 -7.41
CA GLU A 85 -8.91 -11.72 -7.40
C GLU A 85 -8.25 -13.07 -7.04
N ASP A 86 -7.07 -13.38 -7.60
CA ASP A 86 -6.31 -14.58 -7.22
C ASP A 86 -5.95 -14.59 -5.73
N PHE A 87 -5.62 -13.43 -5.14
CA PHE A 87 -5.41 -13.30 -3.71
C PHE A 87 -6.68 -13.53 -2.89
N LYS A 88 -7.83 -13.00 -3.31
CA LYS A 88 -9.12 -13.20 -2.62
C LYS A 88 -9.53 -14.66 -2.53
N VAL A 89 -9.35 -15.40 -3.62
CA VAL A 89 -9.68 -16.84 -3.69
C VAL A 89 -8.56 -17.74 -3.19
N ASN A 90 -7.52 -17.14 -2.58
CA ASN A 90 -6.40 -17.83 -1.96
C ASN A 90 -5.50 -18.63 -2.94
N ASN A 91 -5.51 -18.29 -4.23
CA ASN A 91 -4.51 -18.75 -5.20
C ASN A 91 -3.12 -18.15 -4.93
N CYS A 92 -3.08 -17.01 -4.21
CA CYS A 92 -1.91 -16.41 -3.62
C CYS A 92 -2.16 -16.11 -2.14
N GLN A 93 -1.12 -16.20 -1.32
CA GLN A 93 -1.19 -15.94 0.12
C GLN A 93 -0.67 -14.56 0.49
N GLY A 94 -0.11 -13.85 -0.50
CA GLY A 94 0.24 -12.43 -0.42
C GLY A 94 -0.07 -11.71 -1.72
N LEU A 95 -0.20 -10.39 -1.63
CA LEU A 95 -0.50 -9.49 -2.75
C LEU A 95 0.38 -8.25 -2.67
N VAL A 96 1.01 -7.88 -3.77
CA VAL A 96 1.62 -6.57 -3.98
C VAL A 96 0.79 -5.83 -5.01
N ALA A 97 0.13 -4.75 -4.60
CA ALA A 97 -0.76 -3.95 -5.44
C ALA A 97 -0.82 -2.50 -4.95
N THR A 98 -1.48 -1.61 -5.70
CA THR A 98 -1.64 -0.21 -5.29
C THR A 98 -2.47 -0.08 -4.01
N GLY A 99 -2.22 0.97 -3.22
CA GLY A 99 -2.99 1.29 -2.01
C GLY A 99 -4.48 1.46 -2.31
N LEU A 100 -4.81 1.97 -3.50
CA LEU A 100 -6.19 2.07 -3.97
C LEU A 100 -6.86 0.69 -4.08
N ARG A 101 -6.18 -0.29 -4.64
CA ARG A 101 -6.68 -1.67 -4.79
C ARG A 101 -6.71 -2.42 -3.46
N THR A 102 -5.69 -2.21 -2.62
CA THR A 102 -5.54 -2.92 -1.35
C THR A 102 -6.46 -2.40 -0.23
N ARG A 103 -7.10 -1.25 -0.41
CA ARG A 103 -8.08 -0.68 0.54
C ARG A 103 -9.16 -1.67 0.97
N GLN A 104 -9.56 -2.58 0.10
CA GLN A 104 -10.55 -3.62 0.42
C GLN A 104 -10.05 -4.67 1.42
N PHE A 105 -8.75 -4.75 1.68
CA PHE A 105 -8.11 -5.71 2.60
C PHE A 105 -7.64 -5.05 3.89
N ASN A 106 -7.34 -3.73 3.82
CA ASN A 106 -7.03 -2.92 4.99
C ASN A 106 -7.43 -1.46 4.73
N GLY A 107 -8.52 -1.02 5.36
CA GLY A 107 -9.05 0.33 5.19
C GLY A 107 -8.16 1.41 5.79
N PHE A 108 -7.35 1.09 6.84
CA PHE A 108 -6.43 2.04 7.45
C PHE A 108 -5.34 2.44 6.44
N THR A 109 -4.53 1.51 5.95
CA THR A 109 -3.46 1.83 5.00
C THR A 109 -3.98 2.18 3.60
N GLY A 110 -5.11 1.62 3.18
CA GLY A 110 -5.78 1.98 1.92
C GLY A 110 -6.30 3.42 1.88
N SER A 111 -6.30 4.13 3.03
CA SER A 111 -6.62 5.56 3.09
C SER A 111 -5.41 6.48 2.89
N ILE A 112 -4.19 5.95 2.77
CA ILE A 112 -2.98 6.76 2.53
C ILE A 112 -3.11 7.54 1.21
N ASP A 113 -3.62 6.87 0.18
CA ASP A 113 -3.74 7.41 -1.18
C ASP A 113 -4.96 8.37 -1.32
N SER A 114 -5.54 8.83 -0.19
CA SER A 114 -6.66 9.78 -0.24
C SER A 114 -6.22 11.15 -0.76
N ILE A 115 -7.14 11.78 -1.49
CA ILE A 115 -6.87 12.99 -2.24
C ILE A 115 -6.36 14.13 -1.35
N GLY A 116 -5.20 14.73 -1.71
CA GLY A 116 -4.59 15.85 -1.00
C GLY A 116 -4.16 15.55 0.44
N ALA A 117 -4.17 14.26 0.87
CA ALA A 117 -3.86 13.91 2.25
C ALA A 117 -2.36 14.00 2.59
N ILE A 118 -1.51 13.72 1.64
CA ILE A 118 -0.04 13.81 1.76
C ILE A 118 0.48 14.66 0.59
N PRO A 119 0.94 15.92 0.85
CA PRO A 119 1.28 16.86 -0.21
C PRO A 119 2.73 16.74 -0.71
N THR A 120 3.63 16.10 0.05
CA THR A 120 5.06 16.06 -0.26
C THR A 120 5.67 14.68 -0.07
N TYR A 121 6.75 14.39 -0.76
CA TYR A 121 7.53 13.16 -0.56
C TYR A 121 8.12 13.05 0.85
N GLU A 122 8.43 14.17 1.49
CA GLU A 122 8.91 14.19 2.87
C GLU A 122 7.82 13.75 3.85
N ALA A 123 6.58 14.27 3.66
CA ALA A 123 5.42 13.83 4.43
C ALA A 123 5.14 12.34 4.23
N LEU A 124 5.25 11.85 2.99
CA LEU A 124 5.07 10.43 2.68
C LEU A 124 6.13 9.57 3.38
N GLY A 125 7.40 9.95 3.31
CA GLY A 125 8.49 9.24 3.99
C GLY A 125 8.30 9.20 5.51
N THR A 126 7.88 10.33 6.10
CA THR A 126 7.54 10.40 7.53
C THR A 126 6.39 9.45 7.87
N LEU A 127 5.32 9.43 7.06
CA LEU A 127 4.18 8.53 7.27
C LEU A 127 4.60 7.07 7.17
N ILE A 128 5.31 6.66 6.11
CA ILE A 128 5.76 5.28 5.92
C ILE A 128 6.64 4.83 7.10
N SER A 129 7.52 5.71 7.59
CA SER A 129 8.35 5.41 8.76
C SER A 129 7.51 5.18 10.03
N LEU A 130 6.45 5.97 10.24
CA LEU A 130 5.52 5.78 11.36
C LEU A 130 4.77 4.46 11.26
N LEU A 131 4.39 4.01 10.06
CA LEU A 131 3.65 2.76 9.86
C LEU A 131 4.45 1.51 10.24
N ALA A 132 5.76 1.59 10.30
CA ALA A 132 6.61 0.50 10.78
C ALA A 132 6.75 0.46 12.32
N ASP A 133 6.26 1.48 13.05
CA ASP A 133 6.25 1.46 14.52
C ASP A 133 5.35 0.32 15.02
N PRO A 134 5.85 -0.57 15.90
CA PRO A 134 5.05 -1.63 16.51
C PRO A 134 3.77 -1.16 17.19
N LYS A 135 3.69 0.10 17.64
CA LYS A 135 2.47 0.68 18.21
C LYS A 135 1.31 0.76 17.22
N LEU A 136 1.60 0.81 15.93
CA LEU A 136 0.60 0.79 14.86
C LEU A 136 0.35 -0.62 14.30
N ALA A 137 1.03 -1.66 14.80
CA ALA A 137 0.83 -3.02 14.32
C ALA A 137 -0.64 -3.50 14.39
N PRO A 138 -1.46 -3.14 15.40
CA PRO A 138 -2.88 -3.49 15.40
C PRO A 138 -3.65 -2.90 14.21
N ASP A 139 -3.31 -1.69 13.76
CA ASP A 139 -3.98 -1.02 12.63
C ASP A 139 -3.56 -1.62 11.27
N MET A 140 -2.41 -2.29 11.23
CA MET A 140 -1.94 -3.00 10.05
C MET A 140 -2.68 -4.31 9.80
N ILE A 141 -3.58 -4.71 10.71
CA ILE A 141 -4.29 -5.98 10.67
C ILE A 141 -5.79 -5.70 10.50
N GLU A 142 -6.39 -6.32 9.48
CA GLU A 142 -7.85 -6.35 9.31
C GLU A 142 -8.28 -7.77 8.96
N GLY A 143 -9.01 -8.41 9.87
CA GLY A 143 -9.37 -9.82 9.75
C GLY A 143 -8.14 -10.73 9.65
N LYS A 144 -8.07 -11.52 8.59
CA LYS A 144 -6.93 -12.41 8.30
C LYS A 144 -5.78 -11.72 7.55
N TYR A 145 -5.97 -10.47 7.14
CA TYR A 145 -4.98 -9.74 6.35
C TYR A 145 -4.10 -8.86 7.23
N GLU A 146 -2.82 -8.78 6.86
CA GLU A 146 -1.85 -7.89 7.48
C GLU A 146 -1.06 -7.14 6.40
N VAL A 147 -0.89 -5.84 6.60
CA VAL A 147 -0.03 -5.01 5.73
C VAL A 147 1.42 -5.20 6.14
N ALA A 148 2.17 -5.86 5.30
CA ALA A 148 3.59 -6.20 5.53
C ALA A 148 4.55 -5.09 5.09
N ALA A 149 4.15 -4.22 4.16
CA ALA A 149 4.94 -3.05 3.77
C ALA A 149 4.10 -2.04 3.00
N VAL A 150 4.56 -0.78 2.99
CA VAL A 150 4.04 0.31 2.17
C VAL A 150 5.21 0.98 1.46
N PHE A 151 5.11 1.18 0.14
CA PHE A 151 6.13 1.80 -0.69
C PHE A 151 5.56 2.95 -1.51
N PRO A 152 6.35 3.99 -1.83
CA PRO A 152 5.91 5.04 -2.72
C PRO A 152 5.78 4.54 -4.18
N VAL A 153 4.72 4.93 -4.87
CA VAL A 153 4.61 4.98 -6.33
C VAL A 153 4.90 6.39 -6.82
N GLY A 154 4.61 7.38 -5.97
CA GLY A 154 4.91 8.78 -6.20
C GLY A 154 3.68 9.67 -6.27
N ALA A 155 3.93 10.95 -6.52
CA ALA A 155 2.90 11.97 -6.64
C ALA A 155 2.04 11.75 -7.90
N ALA A 156 0.73 11.75 -7.71
CA ALA A 156 -0.24 11.76 -8.80
C ALA A 156 -0.57 13.19 -9.20
N TYR A 157 -0.59 13.43 -10.50
CA TYR A 157 -0.87 14.71 -11.13
C TYR A 157 -2.04 14.60 -12.10
N ILE A 158 -2.65 15.75 -12.42
CA ILE A 158 -3.67 15.85 -13.47
C ILE A 158 -2.98 16.07 -14.80
N PHE A 159 -3.15 15.12 -15.71
CA PHE A 159 -2.77 15.21 -17.11
C PHE A 159 -3.99 15.62 -17.94
N VAL A 160 -3.83 16.58 -18.82
CA VAL A 160 -4.90 17.08 -19.70
C VAL A 160 -4.45 17.03 -21.17
N ASN A 161 -5.40 16.77 -22.07
CA ASN A 161 -5.16 16.82 -23.51
C ASN A 161 -5.21 18.23 -24.10
N ASP A 162 -5.65 19.21 -23.31
CA ASP A 162 -5.72 20.63 -23.65
C ASP A 162 -5.33 21.50 -22.43
N ARG A 163 -4.25 22.32 -22.58
CA ARG A 163 -3.75 23.22 -21.52
C ARG A 163 -4.77 24.28 -21.07
N SER A 164 -5.82 24.53 -21.86
CA SER A 164 -6.89 25.41 -21.44
C SER A 164 -7.66 24.89 -20.23
N ILE A 165 -7.57 23.56 -19.96
CA ILE A 165 -8.15 22.92 -18.78
C ILE A 165 -7.15 23.07 -17.61
N ASN A 166 -7.03 24.28 -17.07
CA ASN A 166 -6.06 24.64 -16.05
C ASN A 166 -6.67 25.10 -14.72
N THR A 167 -7.98 25.01 -14.57
CA THR A 167 -8.74 25.29 -13.34
C THR A 167 -9.82 24.24 -13.12
N LEU A 168 -10.33 24.13 -11.89
CA LEU A 168 -11.46 23.23 -11.58
C LEU A 168 -12.71 23.58 -12.37
N ALA A 169 -13.01 24.88 -12.52
CA ALA A 169 -14.15 25.33 -13.31
C ALA A 169 -14.09 24.88 -14.78
N LYS A 170 -12.89 24.80 -15.36
CA LYS A 170 -12.68 24.32 -16.74
C LYS A 170 -12.71 22.80 -16.87
N ALA A 171 -12.63 22.06 -15.76
CA ALA A 171 -12.83 20.62 -15.74
C ALA A 171 -14.33 20.24 -15.82
N ALA A 172 -15.25 21.19 -15.51
CA ALA A 172 -16.69 20.95 -15.62
C ALA A 172 -17.07 20.55 -17.05
N GLY A 173 -17.89 19.49 -17.17
CA GLY A 173 -18.32 18.91 -18.44
C GLY A 173 -17.27 18.06 -19.16
N LYS A 174 -16.01 18.02 -18.68
CA LYS A 174 -14.95 17.19 -19.28
C LYS A 174 -15.08 15.75 -18.85
N ARG A 175 -14.59 14.84 -19.69
CA ARG A 175 -14.52 13.41 -19.42
C ARG A 175 -13.23 13.09 -18.67
N ILE A 176 -13.36 12.53 -17.47
CA ILE A 176 -12.22 12.20 -16.61
C ILE A 176 -12.19 10.69 -16.38
N ALA A 177 -11.05 10.05 -16.61
CA ALA A 177 -10.88 8.65 -16.29
C ALA A 177 -11.04 8.42 -14.79
N SER A 178 -11.87 7.44 -14.43
CA SER A 178 -12.14 7.04 -13.04
C SER A 178 -11.94 5.53 -12.92
N LEU A 179 -11.14 5.13 -11.94
CA LEU A 179 -10.96 3.70 -11.66
C LEU A 179 -12.29 3.11 -11.17
N ASP A 180 -12.74 2.02 -11.78
CA ASP A 180 -14.05 1.39 -11.56
C ASP A 180 -14.28 0.92 -10.12
N TYR A 181 -13.22 0.63 -9.40
CA TYR A 181 -13.21 0.20 -8.00
C TYR A 181 -13.00 1.36 -7.00
N ASP A 182 -12.67 2.60 -7.46
CA ASP A 182 -12.46 3.76 -6.58
C ASP A 182 -13.68 4.70 -6.58
N LYS A 183 -14.64 4.39 -5.70
CA LYS A 183 -15.85 5.21 -5.52
C LYS A 183 -15.55 6.64 -5.09
N ALA A 184 -14.44 6.86 -4.37
CA ALA A 184 -14.04 8.20 -3.93
C ALA A 184 -13.66 9.08 -5.13
N GLN A 185 -12.88 8.53 -6.07
CA GLN A 185 -12.51 9.23 -7.30
C GLN A 185 -13.75 9.59 -8.15
N ALA A 186 -14.66 8.64 -8.37
CA ALA A 186 -15.88 8.88 -9.14
C ALA A 186 -16.75 10.00 -8.54
N GLN A 187 -16.92 10.01 -7.22
CA GLN A 187 -17.71 11.05 -6.52
C GLN A 187 -17.04 12.42 -6.61
N LEU A 188 -15.73 12.51 -6.47
CA LEU A 188 -15.00 13.75 -6.61
C LEU A 188 -15.13 14.36 -8.02
N ILE A 189 -15.01 13.51 -9.05
CA ILE A 189 -15.18 13.91 -10.45
C ILE A 189 -16.59 14.50 -10.67
N GLN A 190 -17.62 13.87 -10.12
CA GLN A 190 -18.99 14.39 -10.18
C GLN A 190 -19.15 15.71 -9.42
N GLN A 191 -18.51 15.82 -8.26
CA GLN A 191 -18.59 17.03 -7.43
C GLN A 191 -18.02 18.28 -8.13
N VAL A 192 -17.00 18.12 -8.96
CA VAL A 192 -16.44 19.21 -9.79
C VAL A 192 -17.21 19.42 -11.11
N GLY A 193 -18.36 18.78 -11.29
CA GLY A 193 -19.19 18.90 -12.48
C GLY A 193 -18.64 18.20 -13.72
N ALA A 194 -17.65 17.34 -13.58
CA ALA A 194 -17.08 16.55 -14.67
C ALA A 194 -17.78 15.19 -14.83
N GLN A 195 -17.51 14.50 -15.94
CA GLN A 195 -18.10 13.21 -16.26
C GLN A 195 -17.10 12.09 -15.98
N PRO A 196 -17.32 11.20 -14.98
CA PRO A 196 -16.47 10.07 -14.76
C PRO A 196 -16.65 9.04 -15.88
N VAL A 197 -15.55 8.62 -16.49
CA VAL A 197 -15.48 7.54 -17.47
C VAL A 197 -14.80 6.36 -16.82
N SER A 198 -15.53 5.28 -16.60
CA SER A 198 -15.02 4.06 -15.96
C SER A 198 -13.81 3.52 -16.70
N ALA A 199 -12.77 3.16 -15.97
CA ALA A 199 -11.52 2.59 -16.46
C ALA A 199 -10.94 1.60 -15.45
N ASP A 200 -10.06 0.75 -15.91
CA ASP A 200 -9.16 -0.06 -15.09
C ASP A 200 -7.71 0.36 -15.36
N ILE A 201 -6.76 0.06 -14.46
CA ILE A 201 -5.35 0.43 -14.63
C ILE A 201 -4.79 -0.09 -15.96
N SER A 202 -5.26 -1.25 -16.43
CA SER A 202 -4.84 -1.84 -17.70
C SER A 202 -5.24 -1.03 -18.95
N ASN A 203 -6.28 -0.19 -18.86
CA ASN A 203 -6.81 0.52 -20.03
C ASN A 203 -6.93 2.04 -19.87
N PHE A 204 -6.72 2.57 -18.66
CA PHE A 204 -6.98 3.97 -18.39
C PHE A 204 -6.02 4.91 -19.12
N GLY A 205 -4.75 4.55 -19.26
CA GLY A 205 -3.79 5.28 -20.10
C GLY A 205 -4.19 5.28 -21.57
N GLN A 206 -4.64 4.13 -22.08
CA GLN A 206 -5.12 4.01 -23.46
C GLN A 206 -6.33 4.91 -23.75
N LYS A 207 -7.29 5.00 -22.79
CA LYS A 207 -8.45 5.89 -22.92
C LYS A 207 -8.06 7.36 -23.02
N PHE A 208 -7.01 7.77 -22.33
CA PHE A 208 -6.46 9.12 -22.44
C PHE A 208 -5.71 9.30 -23.76
N ASN A 209 -4.88 8.35 -24.15
CA ASN A 209 -4.05 8.41 -25.35
C ASN A 209 -4.86 8.45 -26.65
N ASN A 210 -6.07 7.83 -26.66
CA ASN A 210 -6.96 7.84 -27.84
C ASN A 210 -8.05 8.93 -27.76
N GLY A 211 -8.05 9.80 -26.75
CA GLY A 211 -9.02 10.88 -26.59
C GLY A 211 -10.42 10.46 -26.13
N SER A 212 -10.58 9.22 -25.62
CA SER A 212 -11.84 8.79 -24.99
C SER A 212 -12.12 9.58 -23.70
N VAL A 213 -11.07 10.07 -23.04
CA VAL A 213 -11.16 10.99 -21.90
C VAL A 213 -10.27 12.22 -22.16
N ASP A 214 -10.62 13.34 -21.55
CA ASP A 214 -9.92 14.61 -21.70
C ASP A 214 -8.89 14.83 -20.59
N ILE A 215 -9.12 14.18 -19.45
CA ILE A 215 -8.33 14.31 -18.22
C ILE A 215 -8.07 12.93 -17.63
N ILE A 216 -6.86 12.75 -17.11
CA ILE A 216 -6.47 11.57 -16.33
C ILE A 216 -5.67 12.00 -15.09
N ALA A 217 -5.98 11.36 -13.95
CA ALA A 217 -5.18 11.49 -12.73
C ALA A 217 -4.22 10.29 -12.63
N ALA A 218 -2.92 10.52 -12.69
CA ALA A 218 -1.93 9.44 -12.71
C ALA A 218 -0.68 9.81 -11.92
N PRO A 219 0.00 8.83 -11.28
CA PRO A 219 1.32 9.05 -10.73
C PRO A 219 2.30 9.37 -11.86
N ALA A 220 3.27 10.25 -11.59
CA ALA A 220 4.31 10.60 -12.56
C ALA A 220 5.05 9.36 -13.09
N ALA A 221 5.21 8.33 -12.25
CA ALA A 221 5.79 7.05 -12.61
C ALA A 221 5.05 6.32 -13.75
N ALA A 222 3.78 6.66 -14.00
CA ALA A 222 2.99 6.08 -15.09
C ALA A 222 3.22 6.77 -16.45
N TYR A 223 3.90 7.92 -16.46
CA TYR A 223 4.06 8.75 -17.68
C TYR A 223 4.64 7.98 -18.88
N LYS A 224 5.77 7.32 -18.68
CA LYS A 224 6.42 6.50 -19.72
C LYS A 224 5.74 5.13 -19.92
N PRO A 225 5.52 4.33 -18.86
CA PRO A 225 4.92 2.98 -19.01
C PRO A 225 3.56 2.99 -19.69
N LEU A 226 2.73 4.00 -19.44
CA LEU A 226 1.41 4.15 -20.05
C LEU A 226 1.42 5.07 -21.27
N GLU A 227 2.57 5.53 -21.70
CA GLU A 227 2.75 6.43 -22.87
C GLU A 227 1.85 7.68 -22.79
N LEU A 228 1.63 8.25 -21.58
CA LEU A 228 0.71 9.38 -21.37
C LEU A 228 1.08 10.61 -22.21
N PHE A 229 2.32 10.70 -22.70
CA PHE A 229 2.77 11.73 -23.63
C PHE A 229 1.95 11.74 -24.93
N ARG A 230 1.36 10.62 -25.34
CA ARG A 230 0.50 10.54 -26.53
C ARG A 230 -0.82 11.29 -26.30
N GLY A 231 -1.46 11.08 -25.14
CA GLY A 231 -2.71 11.75 -24.77
C GLY A 231 -2.50 13.24 -24.47
N VAL A 232 -1.38 13.61 -23.85
CA VAL A 232 -0.99 15.02 -23.66
C VAL A 232 -0.77 15.71 -25.02
N GLY A 233 -0.09 15.05 -25.96
CA GLY A 233 0.16 15.57 -27.30
C GLY A 233 0.84 16.94 -27.28
N ALA A 234 0.64 17.72 -28.35
CA ALA A 234 1.21 19.06 -28.48
C ALA A 234 0.45 20.15 -27.73
N LYS A 235 -0.84 19.93 -27.41
CA LYS A 235 -1.74 20.93 -26.83
C LYS A 235 -1.96 20.74 -25.33
N GLY A 236 -1.66 19.58 -24.79
CA GLY A 236 -1.92 19.22 -23.41
C GLY A 236 -0.83 19.65 -22.45
N GLY A 237 -0.98 19.25 -21.20
CA GLY A 237 -0.04 19.54 -20.12
C GLY A 237 -0.32 18.75 -18.86
N VAL A 238 0.49 19.03 -17.84
CA VAL A 238 0.43 18.39 -16.51
C VAL A 238 0.34 19.47 -15.45
N ALA A 239 -0.71 19.48 -14.64
CA ALA A 239 -0.88 20.47 -13.57
C ALA A 239 0.19 20.21 -12.47
N ARG A 240 0.96 21.25 -12.13
CA ARG A 240 2.03 21.16 -11.12
C ARG A 240 1.47 21.27 -9.69
N VAL A 241 0.46 20.44 -9.40
CA VAL A 241 -0.12 20.29 -8.06
C VAL A 241 -0.35 18.80 -7.85
N PRO A 242 0.34 18.17 -6.89
CA PRO A 242 0.08 16.78 -6.57
C PRO A 242 -1.31 16.65 -5.93
N ILE A 243 -2.13 15.74 -6.44
CA ILE A 243 -3.49 15.50 -5.94
C ILE A 243 -3.56 14.32 -4.99
N ALA A 244 -2.58 13.44 -5.00
CA ALA A 244 -2.43 12.32 -4.06
C ALA A 244 -0.99 11.81 -4.09
N MET A 245 -0.58 11.12 -3.03
CA MET A 245 0.59 10.26 -3.05
C MET A 245 0.12 8.82 -3.18
N VAL A 246 0.44 8.20 -4.30
CA VAL A 246 0.08 6.80 -4.56
C VAL A 246 1.11 5.88 -3.95
N THR A 247 0.64 4.76 -3.37
CA THR A 247 1.48 3.75 -2.74
C THR A 247 1.28 2.36 -3.36
N TYR A 248 2.33 1.52 -3.31
CA TYR A 248 2.19 0.07 -3.36
C TYR A 248 2.18 -0.47 -1.93
N GLN A 249 1.40 -1.51 -1.71
CA GLN A 249 1.30 -2.18 -0.43
C GLN A 249 1.49 -3.69 -0.59
N ILE A 250 2.17 -4.29 0.37
CA ILE A 250 2.28 -5.74 0.49
C ILE A 250 1.27 -6.18 1.52
N ILE A 251 0.25 -6.91 1.09
CA ILE A 251 -0.77 -7.54 1.95
C ILE A 251 -0.47 -9.03 2.04
N MET A 252 -0.52 -9.58 3.25
CA MET A 252 -0.34 -11.01 3.49
C MET A 252 -1.54 -11.60 4.23
N ASN A 253 -1.90 -12.84 3.90
CA ASN A 253 -2.82 -13.63 4.71
C ASN A 253 -2.01 -14.28 5.85
N ARG A 254 -2.25 -13.82 7.07
CA ARG A 254 -1.48 -14.18 8.28
C ARG A 254 -1.42 -15.68 8.57
N ASP A 255 -2.42 -16.44 8.11
CA ASP A 255 -2.50 -17.88 8.36
C ASP A 255 -1.37 -18.68 7.67
N TYR A 256 -0.69 -18.06 6.70
CA TYR A 256 0.35 -18.70 5.87
C TYR A 256 1.77 -18.23 6.18
N PHE A 257 1.94 -17.30 7.12
CA PHE A 257 3.25 -16.74 7.45
C PHE A 257 3.55 -16.87 8.94
N PRO A 258 4.82 -16.97 9.34
CA PRO A 258 5.19 -17.03 10.75
C PRO A 258 4.68 -15.82 11.54
N ALA A 259 4.37 -16.04 12.82
CA ALA A 259 3.99 -14.95 13.72
C ALA A 259 5.07 -13.84 13.72
N GLY A 260 4.62 -12.59 13.58
CA GLY A 260 5.50 -11.42 13.51
C GLY A 260 6.16 -11.18 12.15
N ALA A 261 5.93 -12.02 11.12
CA ALA A 261 6.49 -11.82 9.78
C ALA A 261 6.13 -10.45 9.19
N GLY A 262 4.88 -9.98 9.36
CA GLY A 262 4.46 -8.66 8.91
C GLY A 262 5.25 -7.53 9.56
N GLN A 263 5.48 -7.57 10.89
CA GLN A 263 6.29 -6.55 11.56
C GLN A 263 7.75 -6.58 11.10
N LYS A 264 8.35 -7.75 10.93
CA LYS A 264 9.71 -7.88 10.39
C LYS A 264 9.80 -7.32 8.98
N ALA A 265 8.81 -7.60 8.12
CA ALA A 265 8.74 -7.06 6.76
C ALA A 265 8.60 -5.52 6.76
N ARG A 266 7.77 -4.92 7.65
CA ARG A 266 7.67 -3.46 7.81
C ARG A 266 9.00 -2.85 8.24
N THR A 267 9.70 -3.46 9.19
CA THR A 267 11.03 -3.00 9.62
C THR A 267 12.04 -3.09 8.48
N PHE A 268 12.04 -4.18 7.72
CA PHE A 268 12.90 -4.32 6.54
C PHE A 268 12.58 -3.27 5.47
N SER A 269 11.29 -2.98 5.23
CA SER A 269 10.89 -2.00 4.22
C SER A 269 11.49 -0.62 4.44
N LEU A 270 11.76 -0.23 5.69
CA LEU A 270 12.42 1.04 6.02
C LEU A 270 13.86 1.11 5.47
N THR A 271 14.55 -0.01 5.39
CA THR A 271 15.91 -0.05 4.82
C THR A 271 15.92 0.24 3.32
N LEU A 272 14.76 0.12 2.66
CA LEU A 272 14.57 0.36 1.23
C LEU A 272 13.91 1.72 0.94
N LEU A 273 13.50 2.47 1.97
CA LEU A 273 12.70 3.68 1.81
C LEU A 273 13.42 4.75 0.97
N ASP A 274 14.66 5.07 1.29
CA ASP A 274 15.44 6.06 0.54
C ASP A 274 15.66 5.63 -0.92
N LYS A 275 15.97 4.36 -1.14
CA LYS A 275 16.11 3.79 -2.49
C LYS A 275 14.82 3.98 -3.29
N THR A 276 13.67 3.61 -2.73
CA THR A 276 12.38 3.70 -3.42
C THR A 276 11.92 5.14 -3.62
N MET A 277 12.15 6.03 -2.64
CA MET A 277 11.89 7.46 -2.79
C MET A 277 12.72 8.10 -3.91
N ASN A 278 13.99 7.72 -4.04
CA ASN A 278 14.84 8.21 -5.12
C ASN A 278 14.38 7.71 -6.49
N ILE A 279 13.91 6.46 -6.59
CA ILE A 279 13.36 5.91 -7.83
C ILE A 279 12.15 6.76 -8.27
N VAL A 280 11.18 7.01 -7.42
CA VAL A 280 9.95 7.73 -7.81
C VAL A 280 10.23 9.21 -8.14
N ARG A 281 11.13 9.87 -7.40
CA ARG A 281 11.56 11.24 -7.74
C ARG A 281 12.27 11.31 -9.09
N ASN A 282 13.02 10.29 -9.47
CA ASN A 282 13.65 10.23 -10.78
C ASN A 282 12.63 9.97 -11.89
N MET A 283 11.64 9.12 -11.66
CA MET A 283 10.55 8.89 -12.61
C MET A 283 9.74 10.18 -12.88
N GLU A 284 9.58 11.06 -11.90
CA GLU A 284 8.91 12.35 -12.08
C GLU A 284 9.66 13.27 -13.07
N LYS A 285 10.98 13.16 -13.13
CA LYS A 285 11.81 13.90 -14.11
C LYS A 285 11.62 13.44 -15.55
N ASP A 286 10.96 12.32 -15.76
CA ASP A 286 10.60 11.83 -17.09
C ASP A 286 9.55 12.70 -17.79
N ILE A 287 8.80 13.48 -17.02
CA ILE A 287 7.85 14.48 -17.54
C ILE A 287 8.64 15.70 -17.99
N PRO A 288 8.67 16.02 -19.29
CA PRO A 288 9.40 17.18 -19.80
C PRO A 288 8.99 18.50 -19.15
N ALA A 289 9.98 19.37 -18.90
CA ALA A 289 9.76 20.63 -18.18
C ALA A 289 8.69 21.54 -18.84
N ASN A 290 8.60 21.52 -20.18
CA ASN A 290 7.64 22.31 -20.95
C ASN A 290 6.18 21.79 -20.87
N LEU A 291 5.95 20.59 -20.39
CA LEU A 291 4.61 20.05 -20.21
C LEU A 291 3.98 20.50 -18.90
N TRP A 292 4.76 20.91 -17.92
CA TRP A 292 4.23 21.37 -16.65
C TRP A 292 3.46 22.69 -16.81
N MET A 293 2.31 22.74 -16.15
CA MET A 293 1.46 23.92 -16.05
C MET A 293 1.46 24.40 -14.60
N ASP A 294 1.98 25.58 -14.37
CA ASP A 294 1.94 26.19 -13.04
C ASP A 294 0.51 26.63 -12.72
N ILE A 295 0.06 26.28 -11.53
CA ILE A 295 -1.27 26.65 -11.03
C ILE A 295 -1.12 27.88 -10.14
N PRO A 296 -1.90 28.93 -10.35
CA PRO A 296 -1.88 30.13 -9.50
C PRO A 296 -2.14 29.77 -8.02
N ASP A 297 -1.53 30.51 -7.09
CA ASP A 297 -1.63 30.21 -5.67
C ASP A 297 -3.07 30.29 -5.14
N LYS A 298 -3.88 31.18 -5.70
CA LYS A 298 -5.32 31.26 -5.40
C LYS A 298 -6.01 29.91 -5.71
N ASP A 299 -5.72 29.35 -6.88
CA ASP A 299 -6.33 28.09 -7.33
C ASP A 299 -5.79 26.91 -6.53
N LYS A 300 -4.49 26.92 -6.12
CA LYS A 300 -3.94 25.90 -5.21
C LYS A 300 -4.66 25.85 -3.88
N LEU A 301 -5.04 27.03 -3.32
CA LEU A 301 -5.81 27.12 -2.09
C LEU A 301 -7.21 26.53 -2.28
N GLU A 302 -7.87 26.83 -3.39
CA GLU A 302 -9.16 26.25 -3.74
C GLU A 302 -9.07 24.72 -3.87
N TYR A 303 -8.05 24.19 -4.55
CA TYR A 303 -7.79 22.75 -4.63
C TYR A 303 -7.62 22.13 -3.23
N ALA A 304 -6.83 22.78 -2.36
CA ALA A 304 -6.60 22.26 -1.00
C ALA A 304 -7.90 22.15 -0.20
N ILE A 305 -8.78 23.16 -0.29
CA ILE A 305 -10.09 23.18 0.39
C ILE A 305 -10.98 22.06 -0.13
N ILE A 306 -11.16 21.96 -1.47
CA ILE A 306 -12.01 20.94 -2.09
C ILE A 306 -11.51 19.52 -1.79
N MET A 307 -10.19 19.30 -1.86
CA MET A 307 -9.61 18.00 -1.51
C MET A 307 -9.84 17.63 -0.05
N ARG A 308 -9.76 18.60 0.88
CA ARG A 308 -10.06 18.38 2.31
C ARG A 308 -11.53 18.04 2.51
N GLU A 309 -12.45 18.80 1.92
CA GLU A 309 -13.90 18.54 2.01
C GLU A 309 -14.24 17.16 1.45
N ALA A 310 -13.62 16.78 0.33
CA ALA A 310 -13.78 15.45 -0.25
C ALA A 310 -13.28 14.36 0.71
N ARG A 311 -12.13 14.52 1.37
CA ARG A 311 -11.64 13.56 2.37
C ARG A 311 -12.61 13.40 3.53
N ILE A 312 -13.14 14.53 4.05
CA ILE A 312 -14.12 14.52 5.14
C ILE A 312 -15.39 13.78 4.70
N ALA A 313 -15.94 14.10 3.54
CA ALA A 313 -17.12 13.44 3.01
C ALA A 313 -16.91 11.94 2.79
N MET A 314 -15.72 11.51 2.32
CA MET A 314 -15.40 10.09 2.14
C MET A 314 -15.19 9.37 3.48
N ARG A 315 -14.63 10.04 4.48
CA ARG A 315 -14.53 9.53 5.85
C ARG A 315 -15.93 9.28 6.43
N ASP A 316 -16.82 10.25 6.29
CA ASP A 316 -18.18 10.19 6.87
C ASP A 316 -19.04 9.11 6.19
N LYS A 317 -18.70 8.73 4.95
CA LYS A 317 -19.27 7.57 4.23
C LYS A 317 -18.57 6.25 4.55
N GLY A 318 -17.57 6.24 5.44
CA GLY A 318 -16.82 5.04 5.79
C GLY A 318 -15.87 4.52 4.70
N ILE A 319 -15.59 5.33 3.64
CA ILE A 319 -14.65 4.97 2.56
C ILE A 319 -13.20 5.19 3.02
N TYR A 320 -12.95 6.30 3.73
CA TYR A 320 -11.64 6.59 4.32
C TYR A 320 -11.63 6.35 5.82
N ASN A 321 -10.53 5.78 6.31
CA ASN A 321 -10.34 5.51 7.72
C ASN A 321 -10.00 6.80 8.50
N LYS A 322 -10.81 7.14 9.49
CA LYS A 322 -10.66 8.36 10.31
C LYS A 322 -9.30 8.45 11.00
N LYS A 323 -8.80 7.33 11.56
CA LYS A 323 -7.51 7.30 12.27
C LYS A 323 -6.35 7.61 11.33
N MET A 324 -6.38 7.07 10.10
CA MET A 324 -5.37 7.37 9.09
C MET A 324 -5.43 8.84 8.66
N LEU A 325 -6.62 9.39 8.38
CA LEU A 325 -6.75 10.81 8.03
C LEU A 325 -6.20 11.71 9.14
N THR A 326 -6.54 11.42 10.40
CA THR A 326 -6.00 12.14 11.57
C THR A 326 -4.47 12.03 11.65
N LEU A 327 -3.89 10.85 11.39
CA LEU A 327 -2.44 10.64 11.38
C LEU A 327 -1.79 11.49 10.28
N MET A 328 -2.33 11.45 9.06
CA MET A 328 -1.81 12.22 7.93
C MET A 328 -1.91 13.73 8.16
N ARG A 329 -3.01 14.21 8.75
CA ARG A 329 -3.13 15.60 9.16
C ARG A 329 -2.03 15.99 10.16
N LYS A 330 -1.77 15.15 11.18
CA LYS A 330 -0.68 15.40 12.12
C LYS A 330 0.69 15.49 11.43
N VAL A 331 0.94 14.65 10.42
CA VAL A 331 2.16 14.71 9.61
C VAL A 331 2.24 16.04 8.85
N ARG A 332 1.17 16.47 8.17
CA ARG A 332 1.11 17.77 7.48
C ARG A 332 1.33 18.93 8.43
N CYS A 333 0.65 18.93 9.57
CA CYS A 333 0.75 20.00 10.57
C CYS A 333 2.14 20.06 11.26
N LYS A 334 2.85 18.95 11.32
CA LYS A 334 4.25 18.96 11.77
C LYS A 334 5.16 19.69 10.77
N GLN A 335 4.88 19.58 9.47
CA GLN A 335 5.67 20.24 8.42
C GLN A 335 5.25 21.70 8.20
N ASN A 336 3.94 22.00 8.32
CA ASN A 336 3.39 23.35 8.17
C ASN A 336 2.43 23.66 9.34
N PRO A 337 2.96 24.06 10.51
CA PRO A 337 2.13 24.30 11.69
C PRO A 337 1.16 25.49 11.55
N THR A 338 1.43 26.38 10.60
CA THR A 338 0.62 27.59 10.35
C THR A 338 -0.56 27.35 9.43
N ASP A 339 -0.70 26.15 8.87
CA ASP A 339 -1.85 25.82 8.04
C ASP A 339 -3.14 25.84 8.86
N GLY A 340 -4.18 26.51 8.32
CA GLY A 340 -5.47 26.67 8.99
C GLY A 340 -6.15 25.34 9.35
N GLU A 341 -5.88 24.24 8.62
CA GLU A 341 -6.43 22.91 8.93
C GLU A 341 -5.96 22.37 10.27
N CYS A 342 -4.78 22.85 10.76
CA CYS A 342 -4.17 22.34 11.98
C CYS A 342 -4.94 22.76 13.24
N SER A 343 -5.60 23.92 13.20
CA SER A 343 -6.45 24.42 14.28
C SER A 343 -7.89 23.88 14.21
N MET A 344 -8.37 23.52 13.01
CA MET A 344 -9.78 23.14 12.79
C MET A 344 -10.14 21.74 13.31
N ASN A 345 -9.18 20.83 13.39
CA ASN A 345 -9.35 19.44 13.88
C ASN A 345 -10.49 18.66 13.20
N LEU A 346 -10.71 18.87 11.89
CA LEU A 346 -11.84 18.33 11.14
C LEU A 346 -11.63 16.87 10.66
N GLU A 347 -10.38 16.40 10.56
CA GLU A 347 -10.00 15.02 10.14
C GLU A 347 -9.60 14.15 11.31
#